data_08722c7ad7f34bf7557d526e61745a8e
#
_entry.id   08722c7ad7f34bf7557d526e61745a8e
#
_cell.length_a   1.000
_cell.length_b   1.000
_cell.length_c   1.000
_cell.angle_alpha   90.00
_cell.angle_beta   90.00
_cell.angle_gamma   90.00
#
_symmetry.space_group_name_H-M   'P 1'
#
loop_
_entity.id
_entity.type
_entity.pdbx_description
1 polymer ?
#
loop_
_entity_poly.entity_id
_entity_poly.type
_entity_poly.pdbx_seq_one_letter_code
_entity_poly.pdbx_strand_id
1 'polypeptide(L)'
;MTVFRTFSSPARRLLLLFLGNPGQTSRIGGRWVVCALLSGGITVQTLSIPWEQNASIDRRATVLIGAVLIQLILGTVYGYSVFWQPLERTWFATPPPETSIGAGEQGNPPLSVVPGATPSIDAQRLRLERQGRMKYAFGLCLLSFAASMVFAGRLQDVRGPRFTAMLGGVLLASGFVVAGLAQHRATYYVCHGVLIGALAMLLLLLQHKLLARVDARRYPIVRYVPSGIVVALAVIGVVLGNSVVSNGPADRILLLWATIGLIAGAGVGFAYVCPIATLVKWFPHHKGLVSGIAVAGFGLGAWVFSQESVFGAVGFIERYGIDAFFRVHALVCLLAVGGGALLLSNPPAADGAPTASRADGRTPTRDYAWRETIRSKEFRRIWLMFFSAALAGLMVIGILKPFAGAQLEAAALASGAALDAASREALLLRGASAVAWLALFNAVGRVFWGLASDRVGRRRALVLMFTLQAAMLLTLCSLKTPLGLAIGACWVGFHFGGNFAIFPSLTADQFGTANIGSNYGWVFTSYGLAGVSGVALGNAAQRWTGSYFAAFAFAAALCLGSAVLAWRMKRSPTE
;
A
#
# COMPACT_ATOMS: atom_id res chain seq x y z
N MET A 1 1.13 -16.59 -37.26
CA MET A 1 2.57 -16.37 -37.48
C MET A 1 2.96 -14.88 -37.65
N THR A 2 2.04 -13.97 -37.82
CA THR A 2 2.32 -12.56 -38.19
C THR A 2 2.41 -11.59 -36.98
N VAL A 3 2.00 -11.97 -35.78
CA VAL A 3 2.01 -11.10 -34.60
C VAL A 3 3.34 -11.13 -33.82
N PHE A 4 4.21 -12.09 -34.08
CA PHE A 4 5.47 -12.25 -33.34
C PHE A 4 6.69 -11.52 -33.92
N ARG A 5 6.53 -10.78 -35.04
CA ARG A 5 7.66 -10.07 -35.69
C ARG A 5 7.91 -8.65 -35.18
N THR A 6 7.09 -8.12 -34.30
CA THR A 6 7.13 -6.69 -33.91
C THR A 6 7.72 -6.40 -32.50
N PHE A 7 8.15 -7.41 -31.75
CA PHE A 7 8.78 -7.15 -30.46
C PHE A 7 10.31 -7.20 -30.54
N SER A 8 10.94 -6.12 -30.08
CA SER A 8 12.39 -5.99 -29.99
C SER A 8 13.02 -7.01 -29.02
N SER A 9 14.29 -7.36 -29.29
CA SER A 9 15.09 -8.40 -28.64
C SER A 9 14.98 -8.55 -27.10
N PRO A 10 14.85 -7.50 -26.27
CA PRO A 10 14.75 -7.64 -24.82
C PRO A 10 13.40 -8.21 -24.33
N ALA A 11 12.29 -7.79 -24.93
CA ALA A 11 10.96 -8.26 -24.55
C ALA A 11 10.76 -9.74 -24.89
N ARG A 12 11.37 -10.20 -25.97
CA ARG A 12 11.35 -11.60 -26.40
C ARG A 12 12.12 -12.49 -25.41
N ARG A 13 13.24 -12.02 -24.85
CA ARG A 13 14.00 -12.75 -23.82
C ARG A 13 13.24 -12.84 -22.50
N LEU A 14 12.53 -11.79 -22.11
CA LEU A 14 11.67 -11.82 -20.92
C LEU A 14 10.50 -12.81 -21.09
N LEU A 15 9.85 -12.81 -22.25
CA LEU A 15 8.75 -13.73 -22.54
C LEU A 15 9.20 -15.19 -22.58
N LEU A 16 10.39 -15.46 -23.14
CA LEU A 16 10.99 -16.81 -23.18
C LEU A 16 11.45 -17.30 -21.81
N LEU A 17 11.82 -16.41 -20.90
CA LEU A 17 12.10 -16.75 -19.50
C LEU A 17 10.83 -17.20 -18.73
N PHE A 18 9.66 -16.73 -19.17
CA PHE A 18 8.38 -17.09 -18.56
C PHE A 18 7.74 -18.35 -19.18
N LEU A 19 8.00 -18.64 -20.45
CA LEU A 19 7.27 -19.68 -21.18
C LEU A 19 8.04 -20.97 -21.43
N GLY A 20 9.34 -21.01 -21.13
CA GLY A 20 10.22 -22.13 -21.51
C GLY A 20 10.54 -22.11 -23.02
N ASN A 21 11.73 -22.60 -23.40
CA ASN A 21 12.19 -22.59 -24.80
C ASN A 21 11.33 -23.54 -25.66
N PRO A 22 10.45 -23.08 -26.57
CA PRO A 22 9.66 -23.98 -27.39
C PRO A 22 10.52 -24.48 -28.54
N GLY A 23 10.83 -25.78 -28.56
CA GLY A 23 11.24 -26.46 -29.80
C GLY A 23 10.18 -26.21 -30.88
N GLN A 24 10.57 -26.32 -32.15
CA GLN A 24 9.67 -26.02 -33.27
C GLN A 24 8.32 -26.76 -33.12
N THR A 25 7.25 -26.01 -32.84
CA THR A 25 5.90 -26.56 -32.68
C THR A 25 5.00 -25.98 -33.74
N SER A 26 4.25 -26.81 -34.44
CA SER A 26 3.19 -26.40 -35.35
C SER A 26 1.83 -26.98 -34.91
N ARG A 27 0.75 -26.27 -35.11
CA ARG A 27 -0.61 -26.68 -34.75
C ARG A 27 -1.33 -27.22 -35.99
N ILE A 28 -1.67 -28.50 -35.99
CA ILE A 28 -2.47 -29.14 -37.03
C ILE A 28 -3.66 -29.82 -36.36
N GLY A 29 -4.89 -29.42 -36.74
CA GLY A 29 -6.11 -30.06 -36.27
C GLY A 29 -6.34 -30.02 -34.75
N GLY A 30 -5.92 -28.93 -34.06
CA GLY A 30 -6.12 -28.76 -32.61
C GLY A 30 -5.10 -29.46 -31.70
N ARG A 31 -4.09 -30.17 -32.28
CA ARG A 31 -3.02 -30.85 -31.55
C ARG A 31 -1.66 -30.23 -31.87
N TRP A 32 -0.78 -30.13 -30.89
CA TRP A 32 0.58 -29.68 -31.05
C TRP A 32 1.47 -30.87 -31.49
N VAL A 33 2.21 -30.69 -32.58
CA VAL A 33 3.18 -31.68 -33.06
C VAL A 33 4.57 -31.20 -32.70
N VAL A 34 5.27 -31.97 -31.88
CA VAL A 34 6.66 -31.70 -31.51
C VAL A 34 7.54 -32.64 -32.36
N CYS A 35 8.35 -32.07 -33.24
CA CYS A 35 9.38 -32.81 -33.95
C CYS A 35 10.69 -32.77 -33.12
N ALA A 36 11.08 -33.87 -32.51
CA ALA A 36 12.37 -34.01 -31.85
C ALA A 36 13.32 -34.81 -32.80
N LEU A 37 14.45 -34.21 -33.14
CA LEU A 37 15.55 -34.89 -33.80
C LEU A 37 16.37 -35.63 -32.72
N LEU A 38 16.13 -36.92 -32.60
CA LEU A 38 17.03 -37.82 -31.87
C LEU A 38 17.91 -38.55 -32.88
N SER A 39 19.16 -38.76 -32.52
CA SER A 39 20.21 -39.36 -33.34
C SER A 39 19.71 -40.60 -34.11
N GLY A 40 19.40 -40.44 -35.41
CA GLY A 40 19.10 -41.53 -36.32
C GLY A 40 17.70 -41.62 -36.92
N GLY A 41 16.75 -40.70 -36.60
CA GLY A 41 15.43 -40.73 -37.22
C GLY A 41 14.49 -39.60 -36.71
N ILE A 42 13.59 -39.15 -37.58
CA ILE A 42 12.53 -38.19 -37.19
C ILE A 42 11.41 -38.98 -36.52
N THR A 43 11.32 -38.92 -35.20
CA THR A 43 10.17 -39.48 -34.47
C THR A 43 9.16 -38.36 -34.25
N VAL A 44 8.00 -38.46 -34.88
CA VAL A 44 6.89 -37.56 -34.68
C VAL A 44 6.09 -38.06 -33.47
N GLN A 45 6.31 -37.47 -32.30
CA GLN A 45 5.42 -37.66 -31.14
C GLN A 45 4.36 -36.59 -31.14
N THR A 46 3.11 -36.97 -31.29
CA THR A 46 1.96 -36.10 -31.03
C THR A 46 1.77 -36.01 -29.52
N LEU A 47 2.31 -34.96 -28.92
CA LEU A 47 1.97 -34.59 -27.56
C LEU A 47 0.58 -33.91 -27.59
N SER A 48 -0.43 -34.64 -27.19
CA SER A 48 -1.69 -33.99 -26.79
C SER A 48 -1.42 -33.21 -25.51
N ILE A 49 -1.08 -31.90 -25.64
CA ILE A 49 -1.07 -31.03 -24.46
C ILE A 49 -2.55 -30.87 -24.09
N PRO A 50 -2.96 -31.33 -22.91
CA PRO A 50 -4.34 -31.16 -22.49
C PRO A 50 -4.69 -29.67 -22.54
N TRP A 51 -5.84 -29.31 -23.09
CA TRP A 51 -6.39 -27.94 -23.11
C TRP A 51 -6.38 -27.29 -21.71
N GLU A 52 -6.39 -28.08 -20.66
CA GLU A 52 -6.25 -27.67 -19.26
C GLU A 52 -4.92 -26.94 -18.93
N GLN A 53 -3.81 -27.25 -19.63
CA GLN A 53 -2.54 -26.53 -19.41
C GLN A 53 -2.61 -25.11 -19.97
N ASN A 54 -3.22 -24.89 -21.13
CA ASN A 54 -3.43 -23.54 -21.68
C ASN A 54 -4.39 -22.75 -20.81
N ALA A 55 -5.48 -23.37 -20.33
CA ALA A 55 -6.41 -22.73 -19.41
C ALA A 55 -5.75 -22.36 -18.05
N SER A 56 -4.73 -23.10 -17.61
CA SER A 56 -3.99 -22.78 -16.39
C SER A 56 -3.05 -21.58 -16.54
N ILE A 57 -2.42 -21.45 -17.71
CA ILE A 57 -1.55 -20.30 -18.05
C ILE A 57 -2.41 -19.03 -18.15
N ASP A 58 -3.54 -19.09 -18.83
CA ASP A 58 -4.46 -17.95 -18.93
C ASP A 58 -4.99 -17.51 -17.56
N ARG A 59 -5.30 -18.46 -16.68
CA ARG A 59 -5.74 -18.16 -15.31
C ARG A 59 -4.64 -17.54 -14.46
N ARG A 60 -3.39 -17.97 -14.56
CA ARG A 60 -2.25 -17.36 -13.85
C ARG A 60 -2.04 -15.91 -14.25
N ALA A 61 -2.08 -15.63 -15.56
CA ALA A 61 -1.97 -14.28 -16.09
C ALA A 61 -3.13 -13.39 -15.62
N THR A 62 -4.36 -13.90 -15.68
CA THR A 62 -5.56 -13.20 -15.21
C THR A 62 -5.47 -12.83 -13.73
N VAL A 63 -5.03 -13.76 -12.89
CA VAL A 63 -4.85 -13.51 -11.44
C VAL A 63 -3.75 -12.47 -11.20
N LEU A 64 -2.65 -12.52 -11.96
CA LEU A 64 -1.57 -11.53 -11.85
C LEU A 64 -2.05 -10.12 -12.24
N ILE A 65 -2.80 -10.00 -13.34
CA ILE A 65 -3.39 -8.72 -13.77
C ILE A 65 -4.32 -8.17 -12.70
N GLY A 66 -5.23 -8.99 -12.17
CA GLY A 66 -6.13 -8.59 -11.09
C GLY A 66 -5.38 -8.14 -9.84
N ALA A 67 -4.30 -8.84 -9.48
CA ALA A 67 -3.46 -8.50 -8.36
C ALA A 67 -2.76 -7.15 -8.54
N VAL A 68 -2.17 -6.89 -9.72
CA VAL A 68 -1.51 -5.63 -10.03
C VAL A 68 -2.50 -4.47 -10.06
N LEU A 69 -3.70 -4.66 -10.63
CA LEU A 69 -4.75 -3.65 -10.69
C LEU A 69 -5.20 -3.22 -9.27
N ILE A 70 -5.47 -4.19 -8.40
CA ILE A 70 -5.81 -3.89 -7.00
C ILE A 70 -4.67 -3.11 -6.34
N GLN A 71 -3.44 -3.59 -6.43
CA GLN A 71 -2.31 -2.97 -5.77
C GLN A 71 -2.01 -1.56 -6.30
N LEU A 72 -2.22 -1.30 -7.59
CA LEU A 72 -2.05 0.02 -8.21
C LEU A 72 -2.97 1.04 -7.54
N ILE A 73 -4.25 0.70 -7.38
CA ILE A 73 -5.22 1.59 -6.74
C ILE A 73 -4.96 1.75 -5.25
N LEU A 74 -4.62 0.67 -4.54
CA LEU A 74 -4.29 0.77 -3.12
C LEU A 74 -3.04 1.62 -2.86
N GLY A 75 -2.14 1.70 -3.84
CA GLY A 75 -0.93 2.51 -3.75
C GLY A 75 -1.19 4.01 -3.64
N THR A 76 -2.36 4.48 -4.03
CA THR A 76 -2.76 5.89 -3.91
C THR A 76 -2.72 6.39 -2.47
N VAL A 77 -2.74 5.49 -1.47
CA VAL A 77 -2.62 5.81 -0.04
C VAL A 77 -1.33 6.58 0.29
N TYR A 78 -0.23 6.31 -0.39
CA TYR A 78 1.01 7.05 -0.17
C TYR A 78 0.99 8.48 -0.76
N GLY A 79 0.05 8.75 -1.66
CA GLY A 79 -0.19 10.08 -2.22
C GLY A 79 -1.05 11.00 -1.33
N TYR A 80 -1.48 10.57 -0.16
CA TYR A 80 -2.37 11.36 0.71
C TYR A 80 -1.81 12.70 1.15
N SER A 81 -0.49 12.89 1.09
CA SER A 81 0.14 14.20 1.35
C SER A 81 -0.35 15.31 0.40
N VAL A 82 -0.84 14.94 -0.78
CA VAL A 82 -1.41 15.85 -1.78
C VAL A 82 -2.69 16.53 -1.29
N PHE A 83 -3.42 15.93 -0.35
CA PHE A 83 -4.72 16.43 0.12
C PHE A 83 -4.64 17.56 1.15
N TRP A 84 -3.54 17.69 1.88
CA TRP A 84 -3.49 18.56 3.05
C TRP A 84 -3.71 20.03 2.73
N GLN A 85 -3.07 20.54 1.68
CA GLN A 85 -3.24 21.93 1.27
C GLN A 85 -4.62 22.21 0.67
N PRO A 86 -5.14 21.41 -0.29
CA PRO A 86 -6.49 21.58 -0.81
C PRO A 86 -7.56 21.48 0.28
N LEU A 87 -7.46 20.52 1.20
CA LEU A 87 -8.40 20.38 2.31
C LEU A 87 -8.37 21.60 3.23
N GLU A 88 -7.19 22.10 3.55
CA GLU A 88 -7.05 23.29 4.38
C GLU A 88 -7.70 24.51 3.72
N ARG A 89 -7.44 24.73 2.43
CA ARG A 89 -8.04 25.83 1.67
C ARG A 89 -9.57 25.73 1.59
N THR A 90 -10.12 24.50 1.40
CA THR A 90 -11.55 24.29 1.21
C THR A 90 -12.32 24.27 2.54
N TRP A 91 -11.76 23.60 3.56
CA TRP A 91 -12.49 23.39 4.82
C TRP A 91 -12.31 24.49 5.85
N PHE A 92 -11.24 25.29 5.73
CA PHE A 92 -10.87 26.32 6.70
C PHE A 92 -10.73 27.70 6.04
N ALA A 93 -11.23 27.87 4.79
CA ALA A 93 -11.37 29.20 4.21
C ALA A 93 -12.16 30.09 5.19
N THR A 94 -11.59 31.20 5.61
CA THR A 94 -12.36 32.27 6.24
C THR A 94 -13.39 32.73 5.21
N PRO A 95 -14.70 32.76 5.51
CA PRO A 95 -15.66 33.39 4.61
C PRO A 95 -15.17 34.80 4.34
N PRO A 96 -15.32 35.32 3.11
CA PRO A 96 -15.07 36.73 2.85
C PRO A 96 -15.90 37.51 3.87
N PRO A 97 -15.41 38.63 4.43
CA PRO A 97 -16.19 39.45 5.34
C PRO A 97 -17.53 39.70 4.64
N GLU A 98 -18.62 39.29 5.31
CA GLU A 98 -19.95 39.62 4.85
C GLU A 98 -19.94 41.12 4.65
N THR A 99 -20.08 41.56 3.40
CA THR A 99 -20.39 42.94 3.10
C THR A 99 -21.73 43.19 3.76
N SER A 100 -21.70 43.72 4.98
CA SER A 100 -22.87 44.29 5.61
C SER A 100 -23.40 45.33 4.63
N ILE A 101 -24.46 44.99 3.91
CA ILE A 101 -25.28 45.95 3.20
C ILE A 101 -26.03 46.70 4.29
N GLY A 102 -25.29 47.55 5.00
CA GLY A 102 -25.82 48.57 5.88
C GLY A 102 -26.11 49.79 5.01
N ALA A 103 -27.36 50.14 4.94
CA ALA A 103 -27.83 51.33 4.30
C ALA A 103 -27.11 52.57 4.87
N GLY A 104 -26.55 53.40 4.01
CA GLY A 104 -26.35 54.81 4.13
C GLY A 104 -25.29 55.29 5.12
N GLU A 105 -24.07 55.54 4.61
CA GLU A 105 -23.36 56.77 4.88
C GLU A 105 -22.25 56.97 3.83
N GLN A 106 -22.23 58.17 3.27
CA GLN A 106 -21.30 58.60 2.25
C GLN A 106 -19.88 58.73 2.82
N GLY A 107 -18.90 58.18 2.14
CA GLY A 107 -17.52 58.62 2.29
C GLY A 107 -16.54 57.53 2.71
N ASN A 108 -16.00 56.82 1.79
CA ASN A 108 -14.69 56.28 1.53
C ASN A 108 -14.77 54.95 0.75
N PRO A 109 -13.99 54.76 -0.31
CA PRO A 109 -13.99 53.48 -1.01
C PRO A 109 -13.47 52.38 -0.10
N PRO A 110 -14.03 51.15 -0.19
CA PRO A 110 -13.54 50.04 0.61
C PRO A 110 -12.05 49.80 0.31
N LEU A 111 -11.26 49.68 1.35
CA LEU A 111 -9.87 49.28 1.28
C LEU A 111 -9.76 48.01 0.40
N SER A 112 -9.26 48.20 -0.80
CA SER A 112 -8.90 47.14 -1.72
C SER A 112 -8.07 46.11 -0.93
N VAL A 113 -8.51 44.84 -0.97
CA VAL A 113 -7.71 43.72 -0.50
C VAL A 113 -6.41 43.78 -1.25
N VAL A 114 -5.34 44.20 -0.57
CA VAL A 114 -4.01 44.28 -1.13
C VAL A 114 -3.57 42.83 -1.41
N PRO A 115 -3.37 42.44 -2.68
CA PRO A 115 -2.78 41.14 -2.99
C PRO A 115 -1.34 41.20 -2.51
N GLY A 116 -1.01 40.52 -1.40
CA GLY A 116 0.35 40.49 -0.87
C GLY A 116 0.47 40.70 0.65
N ALA A 117 -0.63 40.88 1.38
CA ALA A 117 -0.58 40.92 2.85
C ALA A 117 -0.09 39.57 3.40
N THR A 118 1.13 39.54 3.92
CA THR A 118 1.66 38.38 4.66
C THR A 118 0.69 38.05 5.80
N PRO A 119 0.19 36.80 5.89
CA PRO A 119 -0.71 36.41 6.96
C PRO A 119 -0.03 36.68 8.31
N SER A 120 -0.82 37.15 9.30
CA SER A 120 -0.31 37.39 10.65
C SER A 120 0.38 36.12 11.19
N ILE A 121 1.40 36.30 12.04
CA ILE A 121 2.16 35.19 12.65
C ILE A 121 1.19 34.17 13.29
N ASP A 122 0.11 34.65 13.90
CA ASP A 122 -0.89 33.79 14.52
C ASP A 122 -1.71 32.98 13.51
N ALA A 123 -2.07 33.57 12.36
CA ALA A 123 -2.76 32.87 11.28
C ALA A 123 -1.86 31.78 10.67
N GLN A 124 -0.58 32.06 10.52
CA GLN A 124 0.40 31.12 10.01
C GLN A 124 0.64 29.96 11.00
N ARG A 125 0.69 30.25 12.29
CA ARG A 125 0.81 29.25 13.38
C ARG A 125 -0.40 28.34 13.43
N LEU A 126 -1.61 28.90 13.38
CA LEU A 126 -2.87 28.14 13.37
C LEU A 126 -2.99 27.24 12.13
N ARG A 127 -2.51 27.70 10.97
CA ARG A 127 -2.45 26.95 9.72
C ARG A 127 -1.53 25.74 9.84
N LEU A 128 -0.35 25.91 10.39
CA LEU A 128 0.60 24.82 10.61
C LEU A 128 0.08 23.78 11.61
N GLU A 129 -0.60 24.24 12.65
CA GLU A 129 -1.21 23.35 13.64
C GLU A 129 -2.34 22.50 13.02
N ARG A 130 -3.23 23.11 12.22
CA ARG A 130 -4.29 22.40 11.50
C ARG A 130 -3.73 21.38 10.53
N GLN A 131 -2.72 21.74 9.74
CA GLN A 131 -2.04 20.81 8.84
C GLN A 131 -1.38 19.66 9.61
N GLY A 132 -0.79 19.95 10.77
CA GLY A 132 -0.24 18.94 11.67
C GLY A 132 -1.31 17.91 12.10
N ARG A 133 -2.48 18.38 12.52
CA ARG A 133 -3.60 17.50 12.92
C ARG A 133 -4.16 16.68 11.75
N MET A 134 -4.27 17.25 10.55
CA MET A 134 -4.71 16.51 9.35
C MET A 134 -3.77 15.35 8.99
N LYS A 135 -2.46 15.53 9.19
CA LYS A 135 -1.45 14.48 8.90
C LYS A 135 -1.65 13.21 9.76
N TYR A 136 -2.26 13.31 10.93
CA TYR A 136 -2.57 12.13 11.74
C TYR A 136 -3.56 11.17 11.05
N ALA A 137 -4.39 11.64 10.10
CA ALA A 137 -5.24 10.75 9.30
C ALA A 137 -4.42 9.72 8.52
N PHE A 138 -3.25 10.09 8.00
CA PHE A 138 -2.35 9.15 7.32
C PHE A 138 -1.76 8.12 8.29
N GLY A 139 -1.31 8.55 9.47
CA GLY A 139 -0.83 7.64 10.50
C GLY A 139 -1.89 6.63 10.96
N LEU A 140 -3.13 7.12 11.17
CA LEU A 140 -4.29 6.27 11.47
C LEU A 140 -4.62 5.31 10.33
N CYS A 141 -4.48 5.76 9.08
CA CYS A 141 -4.67 4.91 7.90
C CYS A 141 -3.68 3.73 7.90
N LEU A 142 -2.41 3.98 8.13
CA LEU A 142 -1.40 2.91 8.22
C LEU A 142 -1.64 1.96 9.38
N LEU A 143 -2.07 2.48 10.53
CA LEU A 143 -2.40 1.67 11.71
C LEU A 143 -3.64 0.81 11.46
N SER A 144 -4.71 1.40 10.93
CA SER A 144 -5.94 0.70 10.57
C SER A 144 -5.70 -0.34 9.47
N PHE A 145 -4.89 -0.01 8.46
CA PHE A 145 -4.42 -0.92 7.43
C PHE A 145 -3.76 -2.16 8.06
N ALA A 146 -2.77 -1.97 8.90
CA ALA A 146 -2.03 -3.08 9.51
C ALA A 146 -2.92 -3.91 10.46
N ALA A 147 -3.76 -3.27 11.27
CA ALA A 147 -4.66 -3.96 12.19
C ALA A 147 -5.72 -4.78 11.44
N SER A 148 -6.31 -4.21 10.39
CA SER A 148 -7.34 -4.89 9.59
C SER A 148 -6.80 -6.08 8.81
N MET A 149 -5.50 -6.08 8.44
CA MET A 149 -4.88 -7.23 7.76
C MET A 149 -4.93 -8.52 8.57
N VAL A 150 -4.96 -8.46 9.90
CA VAL A 150 -5.10 -9.65 10.74
C VAL A 150 -6.45 -10.34 10.49
N PHE A 151 -7.52 -9.56 10.44
CA PHE A 151 -8.87 -10.06 10.16
C PHE A 151 -9.03 -10.44 8.69
N ALA A 152 -8.56 -9.59 7.80
CA ALA A 152 -8.60 -9.78 6.36
C ALA A 152 -7.85 -11.04 5.92
N GLY A 153 -6.67 -11.29 6.49
CA GLY A 153 -5.87 -12.48 6.20
C GLY A 153 -6.61 -13.75 6.55
N ARG A 154 -7.28 -13.78 7.72
CA ARG A 154 -8.11 -14.92 8.10
C ARG A 154 -9.34 -15.07 7.19
N LEU A 155 -10.00 -13.97 6.85
CA LEU A 155 -11.15 -13.99 5.96
C LEU A 155 -10.77 -14.47 4.56
N GLN A 156 -9.62 -14.02 4.06
CA GLN A 156 -9.04 -14.44 2.79
C GLN A 156 -8.75 -15.96 2.77
N ASP A 157 -8.18 -16.52 3.85
CA ASP A 157 -7.88 -17.94 3.92
C ASP A 157 -9.16 -18.81 3.99
N VAL A 158 -10.24 -18.31 4.63
CA VAL A 158 -11.51 -19.04 4.83
C VAL A 158 -12.50 -18.83 3.69
N ARG A 159 -12.68 -17.58 3.23
CA ARG A 159 -13.71 -17.21 2.23
C ARG A 159 -13.15 -16.98 0.84
N GLY A 160 -11.83 -16.94 0.72
CA GLY A 160 -11.12 -16.71 -0.53
C GLY A 160 -10.86 -15.24 -0.84
N PRO A 161 -10.03 -14.98 -1.89
CA PRO A 161 -9.52 -13.66 -2.19
C PRO A 161 -10.58 -12.71 -2.76
N ARG A 162 -11.52 -13.21 -3.57
CA ARG A 162 -12.54 -12.36 -4.22
C ARG A 162 -13.39 -11.62 -3.20
N PHE A 163 -13.99 -12.37 -2.28
CA PHE A 163 -14.87 -11.80 -1.28
C PHE A 163 -14.15 -10.78 -0.40
N THR A 164 -12.95 -11.14 0.08
CA THR A 164 -12.18 -10.29 0.99
C THR A 164 -11.72 -9.01 0.31
N ALA A 165 -11.24 -9.11 -0.95
CA ALA A 165 -10.83 -7.93 -1.72
C ALA A 165 -12.01 -7.01 -2.08
N MET A 166 -13.17 -7.58 -2.45
CA MET A 166 -14.38 -6.79 -2.71
C MET A 166 -14.83 -6.02 -1.46
N LEU A 167 -14.83 -6.66 -0.30
CA LEU A 167 -15.12 -5.98 0.97
C LEU A 167 -14.14 -4.84 1.22
N GLY A 168 -12.85 -5.06 0.96
CA GLY A 168 -11.83 -4.02 1.03
C GLY A 168 -12.10 -2.85 0.09
N GLY A 169 -12.51 -3.13 -1.15
CA GLY A 169 -12.87 -2.10 -2.14
C GLY A 169 -14.08 -1.26 -1.70
N VAL A 170 -15.11 -1.90 -1.13
CA VAL A 170 -16.29 -1.21 -0.59
C VAL A 170 -15.90 -0.31 0.60
N LEU A 171 -15.11 -0.81 1.55
CA LEU A 171 -14.65 -0.01 2.69
C LEU A 171 -13.79 1.17 2.24
N LEU A 172 -12.86 0.94 1.30
CA LEU A 172 -12.00 2.00 0.76
C LEU A 172 -12.84 3.09 0.09
N ALA A 173 -13.75 2.70 -0.79
CA ALA A 173 -14.63 3.63 -1.49
C ALA A 173 -15.53 4.40 -0.52
N SER A 174 -16.10 3.73 0.50
CA SER A 174 -16.96 4.39 1.48
C SER A 174 -16.23 5.45 2.29
N GLY A 175 -14.97 5.22 2.67
CA GLY A 175 -14.16 6.23 3.35
C GLY A 175 -14.03 7.51 2.51
N PHE A 176 -13.75 7.39 1.22
CA PHE A 176 -13.64 8.55 0.32
C PHE A 176 -14.99 9.21 0.02
N VAL A 177 -16.05 8.44 -0.21
CA VAL A 177 -17.41 8.98 -0.44
C VAL A 177 -17.83 9.83 0.74
N VAL A 178 -17.74 9.30 1.96
CA VAL A 178 -18.17 10.03 3.15
C VAL A 178 -17.33 11.29 3.37
N ALA A 179 -16.00 11.23 3.11
CA ALA A 179 -15.13 12.41 3.18
C ALA A 179 -15.54 13.49 2.16
N GLY A 180 -15.85 13.09 0.91
CA GLY A 180 -16.24 14.02 -0.16
C GLY A 180 -17.66 14.56 -0.09
N LEU A 181 -18.50 14.03 0.81
CA LEU A 181 -19.89 14.45 0.99
C LEU A 181 -20.14 15.17 2.31
N ALA A 182 -19.11 15.33 3.11
CA ALA A 182 -19.18 15.94 4.44
C ALA A 182 -19.74 17.37 4.46
N GLN A 183 -19.75 18.06 3.32
CA GLN A 183 -20.30 19.41 3.21
C GLN A 183 -21.83 19.46 2.98
N HIS A 184 -22.44 18.36 2.54
CA HIS A 184 -23.86 18.30 2.16
C HIS A 184 -24.60 17.27 3.02
N ARG A 185 -25.34 17.72 4.04
CA ARG A 185 -26.09 16.85 4.96
C ARG A 185 -26.98 15.83 4.24
N ALA A 186 -27.80 16.27 3.29
CA ALA A 186 -28.71 15.37 2.58
C ALA A 186 -27.95 14.28 1.81
N THR A 187 -26.88 14.64 1.11
CA THR A 187 -26.04 13.70 0.36
C THR A 187 -25.28 12.75 1.30
N TYR A 188 -24.82 13.25 2.46
CA TYR A 188 -24.23 12.42 3.50
C TYR A 188 -25.20 11.31 3.94
N TYR A 189 -26.45 11.65 4.31
CA TYR A 189 -27.41 10.65 4.77
C TYR A 189 -27.82 9.65 3.69
N VAL A 190 -27.97 10.08 2.43
CA VAL A 190 -28.27 9.17 1.32
C VAL A 190 -27.12 8.17 1.14
N CYS A 191 -25.88 8.64 1.07
CA CYS A 191 -24.75 7.75 0.87
C CYS A 191 -24.47 6.86 2.08
N HIS A 192 -24.63 7.41 3.31
CA HIS A 192 -24.54 6.61 4.52
C HIS A 192 -25.60 5.50 4.53
N GLY A 193 -26.85 5.83 4.19
CA GLY A 193 -27.93 4.86 4.08
C GLY A 193 -27.68 3.78 3.05
N VAL A 194 -27.17 4.12 1.86
CA VAL A 194 -26.79 3.15 0.82
C VAL A 194 -25.66 2.25 1.29
N LEU A 195 -24.62 2.81 1.94
CA LEU A 195 -23.51 2.03 2.48
C LEU A 195 -23.93 1.08 3.59
N ILE A 196 -24.73 1.55 4.54
CA ILE A 196 -25.27 0.71 5.61
C ILE A 196 -26.22 -0.35 5.04
N GLY A 197 -27.03 0.00 4.04
CA GLY A 197 -27.87 -0.95 3.33
C GLY A 197 -27.06 -2.06 2.61
N ALA A 198 -26.00 -1.68 1.90
CA ALA A 198 -25.11 -2.64 1.26
C ALA A 198 -24.38 -3.53 2.28
N LEU A 199 -23.91 -2.96 3.39
CA LEU A 199 -23.30 -3.72 4.49
C LEU A 199 -24.33 -4.65 5.16
N ALA A 200 -25.56 -4.20 5.37
CA ALA A 200 -26.65 -5.01 5.92
C ALA A 200 -26.95 -6.20 5.01
N MET A 201 -27.09 -5.96 3.71
CA MET A 201 -27.27 -7.02 2.71
C MET A 201 -26.13 -8.03 2.76
N LEU A 202 -24.88 -7.56 2.79
CA LEU A 202 -23.69 -8.40 2.87
C LEU A 202 -23.68 -9.24 4.16
N LEU A 203 -23.98 -8.63 5.31
CA LEU A 203 -24.03 -9.32 6.60
C LEU A 203 -25.19 -10.33 6.67
N LEU A 204 -26.34 -10.03 6.07
CA LEU A 204 -27.46 -10.98 5.97
C LEU A 204 -27.11 -12.19 5.11
N LEU A 205 -26.46 -11.97 3.96
CA LEU A 205 -25.95 -13.07 3.11
C LEU A 205 -24.90 -13.91 3.84
N LEU A 206 -24.06 -13.28 4.67
CA LEU A 206 -23.07 -13.95 5.51
C LEU A 206 -23.73 -14.72 6.66
N GLN A 207 -24.75 -14.13 7.29
CA GLN A 207 -25.48 -14.73 8.41
C GLN A 207 -26.09 -16.08 8.01
N HIS A 208 -26.72 -16.16 6.84
CA HIS A 208 -27.31 -17.41 6.36
C HIS A 208 -26.26 -18.54 6.22
N LYS A 209 -25.04 -18.22 5.77
CA LYS A 209 -23.93 -19.18 5.64
C LYS A 209 -23.19 -19.46 6.95
N LEU A 210 -23.16 -18.51 7.89
CA LEU A 210 -22.56 -18.68 9.21
C LEU A 210 -23.46 -19.52 10.14
N LEU A 211 -24.77 -19.25 10.14
CA LEU A 211 -25.75 -19.99 10.94
C LEU A 211 -25.89 -21.45 10.51
N ALA A 212 -25.64 -21.75 9.22
CA ALA A 212 -25.58 -23.12 8.73
C ALA A 212 -24.40 -23.96 9.31
N ARG A 213 -23.41 -23.32 9.94
CA ARG A 213 -22.20 -23.95 10.51
C ARG A 213 -22.10 -23.86 12.02
N VAL A 214 -22.90 -23.01 12.68
CA VAL A 214 -22.92 -22.83 14.13
C VAL A 214 -24.23 -23.41 14.64
N ASP A 215 -24.13 -24.26 15.66
CA ASP A 215 -25.33 -24.75 16.33
C ASP A 215 -26.05 -23.58 17.01
N ALA A 216 -26.96 -22.97 16.25
CA ALA A 216 -27.71 -21.78 16.65
C ALA A 216 -28.60 -22.03 17.89
N ARG A 217 -28.81 -23.29 18.27
CA ARG A 217 -29.51 -23.67 19.51
C ARG A 217 -28.63 -23.46 20.75
N ARG A 218 -27.31 -23.57 20.58
CA ARG A 218 -26.35 -23.45 21.69
C ARG A 218 -25.89 -21.99 21.95
N TYR A 219 -25.99 -21.12 20.93
CA TYR A 219 -25.56 -19.71 21.03
C TYR A 219 -26.58 -18.76 20.35
N PRO A 220 -27.74 -18.50 20.98
CA PRO A 220 -28.80 -17.69 20.36
C PRO A 220 -28.38 -16.24 20.08
N ILE A 221 -27.45 -15.71 20.88
CA ILE A 221 -26.93 -14.33 20.73
C ILE A 221 -26.20 -14.11 19.37
N VAL A 222 -25.54 -15.14 18.84
CA VAL A 222 -24.81 -15.06 17.56
C VAL A 222 -25.75 -14.73 16.39
N ARG A 223 -27.03 -15.04 16.52
CA ARG A 223 -28.07 -14.74 15.52
C ARG A 223 -28.30 -13.23 15.36
N TYR A 224 -28.13 -12.46 16.44
CA TYR A 224 -28.46 -11.03 16.46
C TYR A 224 -27.24 -10.13 16.29
N VAL A 225 -26.02 -10.66 16.42
CA VAL A 225 -24.76 -9.90 16.29
C VAL A 225 -24.67 -9.13 14.96
N PRO A 226 -24.94 -9.72 13.78
CA PRO A 226 -24.87 -8.98 12.52
C PRO A 226 -25.87 -7.81 12.47
N SER A 227 -27.08 -8.04 12.94
CA SER A 227 -28.12 -7.00 12.99
C SER A 227 -27.75 -5.88 13.99
N GLY A 228 -27.19 -6.25 15.13
CA GLY A 228 -26.68 -5.29 16.12
C GLY A 228 -25.56 -4.40 15.57
N ILE A 229 -24.64 -4.97 14.80
CA ILE A 229 -23.56 -4.22 14.14
C ILE A 229 -24.15 -3.22 13.12
N VAL A 230 -25.13 -3.64 12.31
CA VAL A 230 -25.77 -2.76 11.33
C VAL A 230 -26.47 -1.59 12.03
N VAL A 231 -27.23 -1.87 13.09
CA VAL A 231 -27.93 -0.83 13.87
C VAL A 231 -26.92 0.11 14.53
N ALA A 232 -25.86 -0.40 15.15
CA ALA A 232 -24.83 0.42 15.77
C ALA A 232 -24.15 1.35 14.74
N LEU A 233 -23.79 0.84 13.56
CA LEU A 233 -23.19 1.64 12.50
C LEU A 233 -24.16 2.66 11.92
N ALA A 234 -25.45 2.32 11.80
CA ALA A 234 -26.47 3.27 11.38
C ALA A 234 -26.61 4.43 12.38
N VAL A 235 -26.69 4.11 13.67
CA VAL A 235 -26.79 5.12 14.76
C VAL A 235 -25.52 5.99 14.81
N ILE A 236 -24.34 5.38 14.76
CA ILE A 236 -23.06 6.11 14.73
C ILE A 236 -23.04 7.06 13.53
N GLY A 237 -23.46 6.63 12.36
CA GLY A 237 -23.50 7.47 11.17
C GLY A 237 -24.49 8.64 11.28
N VAL A 238 -25.65 8.42 11.89
CA VAL A 238 -26.61 9.50 12.14
C VAL A 238 -26.03 10.52 13.16
N VAL A 239 -25.42 10.04 14.23
CA VAL A 239 -24.78 10.90 15.25
C VAL A 239 -23.63 11.68 14.62
N LEU A 240 -22.76 11.04 13.84
CA LEU A 240 -21.66 11.69 13.12
C LEU A 240 -22.20 12.70 12.10
N GLY A 241 -23.24 12.36 11.35
CA GLY A 241 -23.86 13.28 10.39
C GLY A 241 -24.45 14.52 11.04
N ASN A 242 -25.08 14.38 12.19
CA ASN A 242 -25.64 15.51 12.93
C ASN A 242 -24.57 16.39 13.57
N SER A 243 -23.55 15.79 14.18
CA SER A 243 -22.50 16.53 14.89
C SER A 243 -21.46 17.13 13.93
N VAL A 244 -21.05 16.39 12.89
CA VAL A 244 -19.89 16.75 12.05
C VAL A 244 -20.26 17.67 10.90
N VAL A 245 -21.45 17.51 10.30
CA VAL A 245 -21.87 18.33 9.13
C VAL A 245 -22.36 19.72 9.55
N SER A 246 -22.61 19.93 10.84
CA SER A 246 -23.15 21.22 11.33
C SER A 246 -22.11 22.15 11.96
N ASN A 247 -20.92 21.68 12.31
CA ASN A 247 -20.05 22.38 13.26
C ASN A 247 -18.60 22.52 12.77
N GLY A 248 -17.82 23.23 13.54
CA GLY A 248 -16.57 23.86 13.22
C GLY A 248 -15.38 23.00 12.75
N PRO A 249 -14.21 23.63 12.69
CA PRO A 249 -12.99 23.03 12.10
C PRO A 249 -12.51 21.74 12.76
N ALA A 250 -12.75 21.56 14.06
CA ALA A 250 -12.31 20.36 14.80
C ALA A 250 -13.06 19.10 14.34
N ASP A 251 -14.35 19.22 14.07
CA ASP A 251 -15.21 18.10 13.68
C ASP A 251 -14.85 17.57 12.29
N ARG A 252 -14.45 18.45 11.38
CA ARG A 252 -13.97 18.06 10.04
C ARG A 252 -12.66 17.26 10.09
N ILE A 253 -11.76 17.59 11.03
CA ILE A 253 -10.53 16.83 11.25
C ILE A 253 -10.84 15.43 11.80
N LEU A 254 -11.77 15.32 12.75
CA LEU A 254 -12.22 14.03 13.29
C LEU A 254 -12.89 13.18 12.21
N LEU A 255 -13.69 13.81 11.35
CA LEU A 255 -14.28 13.12 10.20
C LEU A 255 -13.21 12.57 9.26
N LEU A 256 -12.17 13.34 8.94
CA LEU A 256 -11.05 12.90 8.12
C LEU A 256 -10.33 11.70 8.75
N TRP A 257 -10.14 11.72 10.07
CA TRP A 257 -9.54 10.60 10.79
C TRP A 257 -10.41 9.35 10.75
N ALA A 258 -11.73 9.50 10.93
CA ALA A 258 -12.67 8.37 10.88
C ALA A 258 -12.79 7.79 9.46
N THR A 259 -12.92 8.64 8.45
CA THR A 259 -13.20 8.20 7.07
C THR A 259 -11.94 7.74 6.35
N ILE A 260 -10.99 8.63 6.13
CA ILE A 260 -9.74 8.31 5.40
C ILE A 260 -8.78 7.56 6.31
N GLY A 261 -8.70 7.93 7.60
CA GLY A 261 -7.84 7.25 8.54
C GLY A 261 -8.30 5.82 8.83
N LEU A 262 -9.47 5.64 9.43
CA LEU A 262 -9.88 4.32 9.90
C LEU A 262 -10.57 3.49 8.81
N ILE A 263 -11.61 4.02 8.15
CA ILE A 263 -12.45 3.23 7.23
C ILE A 263 -11.68 2.90 5.95
N ALA A 264 -11.11 3.92 5.28
CA ALA A 264 -10.33 3.67 4.07
C ALA A 264 -9.07 2.87 4.36
N GLY A 265 -8.39 3.13 5.50
CA GLY A 265 -7.25 2.33 5.95
C GLY A 265 -7.60 0.86 6.15
N ALA A 266 -8.74 0.56 6.78
CA ALA A 266 -9.24 -0.82 6.89
C ALA A 266 -9.50 -1.42 5.51
N GLY A 267 -10.14 -0.66 4.61
CA GLY A 267 -10.38 -1.08 3.21
C GLY A 267 -9.10 -1.50 2.49
N VAL A 268 -8.03 -0.69 2.65
CA VAL A 268 -6.70 -1.04 2.12
C VAL A 268 -6.23 -2.39 2.67
N GLY A 269 -6.34 -2.62 3.99
CA GLY A 269 -5.87 -3.87 4.60
C GLY A 269 -6.63 -5.10 4.12
N PHE A 270 -7.94 -4.99 3.97
CA PHE A 270 -8.77 -6.08 3.43
C PHE A 270 -8.43 -6.40 1.98
N ALA A 271 -8.15 -5.41 1.14
CA ALA A 271 -7.83 -5.65 -0.26
C ALA A 271 -6.36 -6.04 -0.48
N TYR A 272 -5.41 -5.52 0.33
CA TYR A 272 -3.97 -5.67 0.13
C TYR A 272 -3.46 -7.10 0.29
N VAL A 273 -3.96 -7.84 1.28
CA VAL A 273 -3.48 -9.20 1.56
C VAL A 273 -3.86 -10.19 0.46
N CYS A 274 -4.99 -9.97 -0.22
CA CYS A 274 -5.56 -10.92 -1.17
C CYS A 274 -4.67 -11.18 -2.40
N PRO A 275 -4.16 -10.18 -3.12
CA PRO A 275 -3.22 -10.35 -4.22
C PRO A 275 -1.99 -11.17 -3.82
N ILE A 276 -1.36 -10.79 -2.71
CA ILE A 276 -0.12 -11.40 -2.23
C ILE A 276 -0.34 -12.88 -1.86
N ALA A 277 -1.34 -13.14 -1.01
CA ALA A 277 -1.66 -14.50 -0.57
C ALA A 277 -2.07 -15.42 -1.73
N THR A 278 -2.74 -14.85 -2.74
CA THR A 278 -3.15 -15.61 -3.93
C THR A 278 -1.98 -15.93 -4.83
N LEU A 279 -1.13 -14.94 -5.16
CA LEU A 279 -0.01 -15.13 -6.08
C LEU A 279 1.05 -16.08 -5.53
N VAL A 280 1.34 -16.04 -4.22
CA VAL A 280 2.26 -16.98 -3.58
C VAL A 280 1.78 -18.43 -3.73
N LYS A 281 0.46 -18.68 -3.76
CA LYS A 281 -0.12 -20.01 -4.01
C LYS A 281 -0.02 -20.44 -5.48
N TRP A 282 -0.18 -19.48 -6.42
CA TRP A 282 -0.10 -19.76 -7.86
C TRP A 282 1.33 -19.97 -8.37
N PHE A 283 2.32 -19.34 -7.72
CA PHE A 283 3.73 -19.34 -8.18
C PHE A 283 4.69 -19.82 -7.07
N PRO A 284 4.65 -21.10 -6.69
CA PRO A 284 5.40 -21.62 -5.54
C PRO A 284 6.92 -21.50 -5.68
N HIS A 285 7.45 -21.46 -6.92
CA HIS A 285 8.89 -21.37 -7.21
C HIS A 285 9.39 -19.91 -7.36
N HIS A 286 8.51 -18.94 -7.56
CA HIS A 286 8.84 -17.54 -7.81
C HIS A 286 8.08 -16.60 -6.85
N LYS A 287 7.94 -17.01 -5.59
CA LYS A 287 7.15 -16.29 -4.59
C LYS A 287 7.59 -14.84 -4.40
N GLY A 288 8.91 -14.61 -4.40
CA GLY A 288 9.49 -13.27 -4.26
C GLY A 288 9.20 -12.38 -5.46
N LEU A 289 9.46 -12.89 -6.66
CA LEU A 289 9.24 -12.15 -7.90
C LEU A 289 7.77 -11.75 -8.06
N VAL A 290 6.83 -12.69 -7.89
CA VAL A 290 5.41 -12.39 -8.11
C VAL A 290 4.84 -11.49 -7.01
N SER A 291 5.28 -11.66 -5.76
CA SER A 291 4.97 -10.70 -4.70
C SER A 291 5.52 -9.32 -5.05
N GLY A 292 6.77 -9.26 -5.53
CA GLY A 292 7.40 -8.01 -5.96
C GLY A 292 6.65 -7.31 -7.10
N ILE A 293 6.26 -8.04 -8.15
CA ILE A 293 5.50 -7.50 -9.28
C ILE A 293 4.13 -6.96 -8.80
N ALA A 294 3.40 -7.77 -8.02
CA ALA A 294 2.10 -7.34 -7.50
C ALA A 294 2.23 -6.04 -6.70
N VAL A 295 3.09 -6.04 -5.68
CA VAL A 295 3.22 -4.87 -4.81
C VAL A 295 3.98 -3.70 -5.47
N ALA A 296 4.70 -3.89 -6.59
CA ALA A 296 5.24 -2.79 -7.40
C ALA A 296 4.11 -1.90 -7.92
N GLY A 297 2.95 -2.48 -8.25
CA GLY A 297 1.72 -1.73 -8.54
C GLY A 297 1.39 -0.71 -7.45
N PHE A 298 1.52 -1.08 -6.18
CA PHE A 298 1.29 -0.17 -5.05
C PHE A 298 2.27 1.03 -5.04
N GLY A 299 3.53 0.82 -5.36
CA GLY A 299 4.51 1.90 -5.51
C GLY A 299 4.24 2.80 -6.71
N LEU A 300 3.92 2.19 -7.87
CA LEU A 300 3.57 2.92 -9.09
C LEU A 300 2.27 3.71 -8.93
N GLY A 301 1.28 3.17 -8.21
CA GLY A 301 0.03 3.86 -7.92
C GLY A 301 0.26 5.17 -7.19
N ALA A 302 1.14 5.20 -6.21
CA ALA A 302 1.52 6.43 -5.50
C ALA A 302 2.18 7.45 -6.44
N TRP A 303 3.03 7.00 -7.35
CA TRP A 303 3.70 7.86 -8.31
C TRP A 303 2.71 8.47 -9.33
N VAL A 304 1.85 7.65 -9.94
CA VAL A 304 0.80 8.13 -10.87
C VAL A 304 -0.11 9.12 -10.18
N PHE A 305 -0.50 8.82 -8.95
CA PHE A 305 -1.40 9.63 -8.16
C PHE A 305 -0.84 11.01 -7.81
N SER A 306 0.47 11.12 -7.61
CA SER A 306 1.13 12.37 -7.26
C SER A 306 1.46 13.28 -8.46
N GLN A 307 1.12 12.87 -9.70
CA GLN A 307 1.41 13.67 -10.89
C GLN A 307 0.48 14.89 -10.99
N GLU A 308 1.00 15.96 -11.58
CA GLU A 308 0.25 17.20 -11.91
C GLU A 308 -0.64 17.07 -13.15
N SER A 309 -0.59 15.91 -13.83
CA SER A 309 -1.43 15.62 -15.00
C SER A 309 -2.92 15.52 -14.61
N VAL A 310 -3.81 15.67 -15.58
CA VAL A 310 -5.28 15.55 -15.37
C VAL A 310 -5.68 14.18 -14.81
N PHE A 311 -4.87 13.15 -15.03
CA PHE A 311 -5.06 11.80 -14.49
C PHE A 311 -4.47 11.62 -13.09
N GLY A 312 -3.63 12.56 -12.61
CA GLY A 312 -3.10 12.59 -11.26
C GLY A 312 -4.03 13.35 -10.30
N ALA A 313 -3.88 13.08 -9.01
CA ALA A 313 -4.70 13.76 -8.00
C ALA A 313 -4.47 15.27 -7.97
N VAL A 314 -3.23 15.72 -8.14
CA VAL A 314 -2.87 17.14 -8.09
C VAL A 314 -3.63 17.92 -9.17
N GLY A 315 -3.45 17.57 -10.43
CA GLY A 315 -4.09 18.28 -11.55
C GLY A 315 -5.62 18.16 -11.53
N PHE A 316 -6.17 17.02 -11.08
CA PHE A 316 -7.61 16.88 -10.94
C PHE A 316 -8.18 17.78 -9.84
N ILE A 317 -7.53 17.82 -8.66
CA ILE A 317 -7.97 18.63 -7.52
C ILE A 317 -7.91 20.12 -7.84
N GLU A 318 -6.86 20.57 -8.53
CA GLU A 318 -6.74 21.96 -8.97
C GLU A 318 -7.86 22.39 -9.91
N ARG A 319 -8.30 21.49 -10.78
CA ARG A 319 -9.32 21.78 -11.78
C ARG A 319 -10.76 21.61 -11.29
N TYR A 320 -11.02 20.61 -10.47
CA TYR A 320 -12.39 20.19 -10.08
C TYR A 320 -12.67 20.26 -8.57
N GLY A 321 -11.65 20.57 -7.78
CA GLY A 321 -11.75 20.63 -6.32
C GLY A 321 -11.61 19.27 -5.63
N ILE A 322 -11.35 19.33 -4.32
CA ILE A 322 -11.06 18.14 -3.50
C ILE A 322 -12.29 17.24 -3.29
N ASP A 323 -13.49 17.82 -3.20
CA ASP A 323 -14.72 17.06 -2.97
C ASP A 323 -15.11 16.24 -4.21
N ALA A 324 -14.98 16.83 -5.41
CA ALA A 324 -15.16 16.12 -6.67
C ALA A 324 -14.14 14.99 -6.80
N PHE A 325 -12.89 15.27 -6.43
CA PHE A 325 -11.83 14.27 -6.44
C PHE A 325 -12.17 13.08 -5.54
N PHE A 326 -12.59 13.30 -4.30
CA PHE A 326 -12.93 12.20 -3.39
C PHE A 326 -14.06 11.33 -3.92
N ARG A 327 -15.09 11.92 -4.52
CA ARG A 327 -16.22 11.18 -5.13
C ARG A 327 -15.77 10.33 -6.32
N VAL A 328 -15.00 10.92 -7.24
CA VAL A 328 -14.50 10.20 -8.42
C VAL A 328 -13.50 9.11 -8.00
N HIS A 329 -12.59 9.42 -7.07
CA HIS A 329 -11.62 8.46 -6.57
C HIS A 329 -12.29 7.28 -5.86
N ALA A 330 -13.35 7.52 -5.10
CA ALA A 330 -14.15 6.45 -4.51
C ALA A 330 -14.73 5.50 -5.56
N LEU A 331 -15.28 6.04 -6.65
CA LEU A 331 -15.81 5.25 -7.77
C LEU A 331 -14.68 4.44 -8.45
N VAL A 332 -13.54 5.06 -8.70
CA VAL A 332 -12.36 4.40 -9.26
C VAL A 332 -11.89 3.27 -8.35
N CYS A 333 -11.80 3.51 -7.03
CA CYS A 333 -11.44 2.48 -6.05
C CYS A 333 -12.42 1.30 -6.08
N LEU A 334 -13.72 1.59 -6.08
CA LEU A 334 -14.76 0.55 -6.11
C LEU A 334 -14.68 -0.31 -7.37
N LEU A 335 -14.59 0.33 -8.54
CA LEU A 335 -14.57 -0.35 -9.83
C LEU A 335 -13.26 -1.12 -10.06
N ALA A 336 -12.11 -0.51 -9.75
CA ALA A 336 -10.83 -1.14 -10.01
C ALA A 336 -10.50 -2.24 -9.00
N VAL A 337 -10.76 -2.03 -7.69
CA VAL A 337 -10.59 -3.09 -6.69
C VAL A 337 -11.62 -4.19 -6.88
N GLY A 338 -12.89 -3.85 -7.17
CA GLY A 338 -13.95 -4.81 -7.48
C GLY A 338 -13.65 -5.64 -8.72
N GLY A 339 -13.29 -4.99 -9.83
CA GLY A 339 -12.88 -5.64 -11.08
C GLY A 339 -11.66 -6.54 -10.90
N GLY A 340 -10.62 -6.04 -10.23
CA GLY A 340 -9.44 -6.83 -9.88
C GLY A 340 -9.78 -8.04 -8.99
N ALA A 341 -10.69 -7.86 -8.02
CA ALA A 341 -11.14 -8.94 -7.13
C ALA A 341 -11.85 -10.06 -7.89
N LEU A 342 -12.64 -9.74 -8.91
CA LEU A 342 -13.30 -10.75 -9.75
C LEU A 342 -12.29 -11.63 -10.49
N LEU A 343 -11.11 -11.07 -10.84
CA LEU A 343 -10.03 -11.79 -11.52
C LEU A 343 -9.23 -12.68 -10.56
N LEU A 344 -9.26 -12.43 -9.24
CA LEU A 344 -8.55 -13.26 -8.27
C LEU A 344 -9.25 -14.61 -8.09
N SER A 345 -8.46 -15.68 -8.01
CA SER A 345 -8.91 -17.02 -7.63
C SER A 345 -7.77 -17.80 -7.01
N ASN A 346 -8.07 -18.64 -6.03
CA ASN A 346 -7.09 -19.63 -5.57
C ASN A 346 -6.84 -20.68 -6.65
N PRO A 347 -5.64 -21.30 -6.71
CA PRO A 347 -5.41 -22.45 -7.58
C PRO A 347 -6.41 -23.56 -7.24
N PRO A 348 -6.86 -24.34 -8.25
CA PRO A 348 -7.72 -25.51 -8.01
C PRO A 348 -7.01 -26.47 -7.06
N ALA A 349 -7.77 -27.04 -6.11
CA ALA A 349 -7.27 -28.13 -5.30
C ALA A 349 -6.96 -29.31 -6.25
N ALA A 350 -5.71 -29.79 -6.26
CA ALA A 350 -5.40 -31.02 -6.95
C ALA A 350 -6.13 -32.16 -6.21
N ASP A 351 -7.07 -32.82 -6.88
CA ASP A 351 -7.81 -33.92 -6.29
C ASP A 351 -6.86 -34.99 -5.72
N GLY A 352 -6.85 -35.12 -4.40
CA GLY A 352 -6.14 -36.18 -3.68
C GLY A 352 -4.63 -36.04 -3.50
N ALA A 353 -3.99 -34.95 -3.96
CA ALA A 353 -2.58 -34.71 -3.68
C ALA A 353 -2.44 -33.83 -2.43
N PRO A 354 -1.59 -34.19 -1.42
CA PRO A 354 -1.13 -33.24 -0.44
C PRO A 354 -0.46 -32.11 -1.22
N THR A 355 -0.95 -30.87 -1.01
CA THR A 355 -0.58 -29.65 -1.70
C THR A 355 0.91 -29.63 -2.15
N ALA A 356 1.09 -29.70 -3.45
CA ALA A 356 2.26 -29.34 -4.25
C ALA A 356 3.63 -29.48 -3.56
N SER A 357 4.16 -30.67 -3.39
CA SER A 357 5.59 -30.87 -3.16
C SER A 357 6.09 -32.31 -3.32
N ARG A 358 5.41 -33.17 -4.08
CA ARG A 358 5.97 -34.51 -4.35
C ARG A 358 6.85 -34.61 -5.61
N ALA A 359 6.83 -33.60 -6.49
CA ALA A 359 7.58 -33.67 -7.74
C ALA A 359 9.10 -33.43 -7.60
N ASP A 360 9.57 -32.76 -6.52
CA ASP A 360 10.98 -32.32 -6.40
C ASP A 360 11.74 -32.92 -5.21
N GLY A 361 11.24 -33.98 -4.55
CA GLY A 361 11.96 -34.60 -3.42
C GLY A 361 12.20 -33.71 -2.19
N ARG A 362 11.59 -32.51 -2.16
CA ARG A 362 11.69 -31.57 -1.04
C ARG A 362 10.63 -31.88 0.00
N THR A 363 11.04 -31.94 1.26
CA THR A 363 10.13 -32.11 2.40
C THR A 363 9.07 -31.01 2.38
N PRO A 364 7.75 -31.34 2.38
CA PRO A 364 6.71 -30.32 2.41
C PRO A 364 6.86 -29.50 3.69
N THR A 365 6.94 -28.17 3.54
CA THR A 365 6.86 -27.25 4.68
C THR A 365 5.52 -27.46 5.35
N ARG A 366 5.51 -27.77 6.64
CA ARG A 366 4.30 -27.90 7.46
C ARG A 366 3.52 -26.57 7.40
N ASP A 367 2.23 -26.64 7.15
CA ASP A 367 1.34 -25.49 7.25
C ASP A 367 1.02 -25.19 8.71
N TYR A 368 1.38 -23.98 9.14
CA TYR A 368 1.13 -23.51 10.51
C TYR A 368 -0.17 -22.74 10.60
N ALA A 369 -0.96 -23.00 11.63
CA ALA A 369 -2.07 -22.13 11.99
C ALA A 369 -1.54 -20.82 12.61
N TRP A 370 -2.27 -19.71 12.47
CA TRP A 370 -1.81 -18.40 12.98
C TRP A 370 -1.46 -18.40 14.48
N ARG A 371 -2.18 -19.18 15.30
CA ARG A 371 -1.89 -19.30 16.75
C ARG A 371 -0.55 -19.98 17.04
N GLU A 372 -0.16 -20.94 16.21
CA GLU A 372 1.15 -21.60 16.30
C GLU A 372 2.23 -20.65 15.79
N THR A 373 1.95 -19.94 14.68
CA THR A 373 2.85 -18.97 14.07
C THR A 373 3.27 -17.89 15.06
N ILE A 374 2.34 -17.19 15.72
CA ILE A 374 2.67 -16.09 16.63
C ILE A 374 3.46 -16.52 17.89
N ARG A 375 3.35 -17.79 18.28
CA ARG A 375 4.10 -18.35 19.41
C ARG A 375 5.51 -18.77 19.05
N SER A 376 5.82 -18.90 17.75
CA SER A 376 7.12 -19.40 17.27
C SER A 376 8.23 -18.37 17.45
N LYS A 377 9.47 -18.86 17.59
CA LYS A 377 10.67 -17.99 17.61
C LYS A 377 10.91 -17.33 16.25
N GLU A 378 10.60 -18.05 15.20
CA GLU A 378 10.72 -17.60 13.81
C GLU A 378 9.82 -16.41 13.53
N PHE A 379 8.57 -16.42 14.03
CA PHE A 379 7.65 -15.27 13.92
C PHE A 379 8.25 -14.02 14.58
N ARG A 380 8.74 -14.14 15.82
CA ARG A 380 9.34 -12.99 16.53
C ARG A 380 10.53 -12.40 15.77
N ARG A 381 11.37 -13.25 15.17
CA ARG A 381 12.49 -12.80 14.33
C ARG A 381 12.03 -12.09 13.09
N ILE A 382 11.08 -12.65 12.33
CA ILE A 382 10.52 -12.08 11.12
C ILE A 382 9.83 -10.75 11.44
N TRP A 383 9.05 -10.71 12.51
CA TRP A 383 8.35 -9.52 12.95
C TRP A 383 9.31 -8.37 13.32
N LEU A 384 10.35 -8.66 14.10
CA LEU A 384 11.38 -7.67 14.47
C LEU A 384 12.15 -7.16 13.25
N MET A 385 12.54 -8.05 12.34
CA MET A 385 13.23 -7.66 11.11
C MET A 385 12.33 -6.75 10.25
N PHE A 386 11.06 -7.10 10.10
CA PHE A 386 10.14 -6.27 9.31
C PHE A 386 9.85 -4.94 10.01
N PHE A 387 9.70 -4.93 11.33
CA PHE A 387 9.57 -3.71 12.12
C PHE A 387 10.76 -2.76 11.89
N SER A 388 11.99 -3.25 12.02
CA SER A 388 13.22 -2.46 11.84
C SER A 388 13.32 -1.88 10.43
N ALA A 389 13.07 -2.71 9.42
CA ALA A 389 13.07 -2.29 8.03
C ALA A 389 11.99 -1.24 7.71
N ALA A 390 10.78 -1.47 8.22
CA ALA A 390 9.66 -0.57 8.03
C ALA A 390 9.86 0.75 8.78
N LEU A 391 10.38 0.71 10.01
CA LEU A 391 10.70 1.89 10.80
C LEU A 391 11.71 2.79 10.08
N ALA A 392 12.81 2.20 9.60
CA ALA A 392 13.85 2.93 8.88
C ALA A 392 13.29 3.62 7.62
N GLY A 393 12.52 2.90 6.80
CA GLY A 393 11.96 3.44 5.58
C GLY A 393 10.86 4.48 5.82
N LEU A 394 9.89 4.19 6.69
CA LEU A 394 8.78 5.12 6.99
C LEU A 394 9.23 6.37 7.72
N MET A 395 10.27 6.26 8.58
CA MET A 395 10.91 7.41 9.19
C MET A 395 11.48 8.34 8.12
N VAL A 396 12.31 7.82 7.20
CA VAL A 396 12.88 8.63 6.11
C VAL A 396 11.79 9.24 5.25
N ILE A 397 10.79 8.47 4.82
CA ILE A 397 9.66 8.96 4.02
C ILE A 397 8.95 10.11 4.72
N GLY A 398 8.71 9.99 6.03
CA GLY A 398 7.98 10.99 6.81
C GLY A 398 8.73 12.30 7.03
N ILE A 399 10.06 12.25 7.08
CA ILE A 399 10.90 13.44 7.37
C ILE A 399 11.74 13.90 6.17
N LEU A 400 11.69 13.21 5.02
CA LEU A 400 12.59 13.46 3.89
C LEU A 400 12.53 14.90 3.39
N LYS A 401 11.33 15.45 3.22
CA LYS A 401 11.16 16.84 2.74
C LYS A 401 11.79 17.87 3.67
N PRO A 402 11.48 17.93 4.97
CA PRO A 402 12.11 18.87 5.89
C PRO A 402 13.59 18.58 6.09
N PHE A 403 14.01 17.31 6.11
CA PHE A 403 15.43 16.94 6.21
C PHE A 403 16.23 17.44 5.01
N ALA A 404 15.76 17.15 3.78
CA ALA A 404 16.46 17.60 2.57
C ALA A 404 16.52 19.11 2.47
N GLY A 405 15.43 19.82 2.81
CA GLY A 405 15.42 21.29 2.87
C GLY A 405 16.47 21.84 3.85
N ALA A 406 16.53 21.30 5.07
CA ALA A 406 17.51 21.70 6.08
C ALA A 406 18.96 21.44 5.64
N GLN A 407 19.23 20.30 4.97
CA GLN A 407 20.57 20.00 4.45
C GLN A 407 21.00 20.97 3.34
N LEU A 408 20.09 21.30 2.43
CA LEU A 408 20.36 22.26 1.35
C LEU A 408 20.53 23.68 1.87
N GLU A 409 19.73 24.10 2.85
CA GLU A 409 19.84 25.36 3.53
C GLU A 409 21.20 25.50 4.26
N ALA A 410 21.58 24.48 5.03
CA ALA A 410 22.88 24.46 5.72
C ALA A 410 24.04 24.49 4.73
N ALA A 411 23.95 23.84 3.59
CA ALA A 411 24.95 23.88 2.53
C ALA A 411 25.07 25.28 1.88
N ALA A 412 23.92 25.91 1.61
CA ALA A 412 23.89 27.27 1.04
C ALA A 412 24.48 28.32 2.02
N LEU A 413 24.13 28.24 3.30
CA LEU A 413 24.69 29.13 4.33
C LEU A 413 26.20 28.92 4.48
N ALA A 414 26.69 27.67 4.43
CA ALA A 414 28.11 27.36 4.49
C ALA A 414 28.90 27.89 3.28
N SER A 415 28.24 28.09 2.12
CA SER A 415 28.82 28.72 0.93
C SER A 415 28.74 30.25 0.94
N GLY A 416 28.25 30.87 2.03
CA GLY A 416 28.12 32.31 2.17
C GLY A 416 26.87 32.92 1.49
N ALA A 417 25.90 32.10 1.07
CA ALA A 417 24.69 32.61 0.46
C ALA A 417 23.78 33.30 1.49
N ALA A 418 23.32 34.49 1.18
CA ALA A 418 22.25 35.16 1.93
C ALA A 418 20.92 34.55 1.49
N LEU A 419 20.19 33.95 2.43
CA LEU A 419 18.91 33.27 2.15
C LEU A 419 17.74 34.13 2.64
N ASP A 420 16.97 34.64 1.69
CA ASP A 420 15.65 35.20 1.96
C ASP A 420 14.54 34.10 2.08
N ALA A 421 13.33 34.50 2.39
CA ALA A 421 12.22 33.58 2.55
C ALA A 421 11.90 32.81 1.25
N ALA A 422 12.00 33.46 0.10
CA ALA A 422 11.73 32.85 -1.21
C ALA A 422 12.79 31.81 -1.57
N SER A 423 14.07 32.08 -1.30
CA SER A 423 15.18 31.15 -1.50
C SER A 423 15.04 29.90 -0.62
N ARG A 424 14.63 30.06 0.66
CA ARG A 424 14.37 28.94 1.56
C ARG A 424 13.20 28.06 1.07
N GLU A 425 12.13 28.68 0.59
CA GLU A 425 11.00 27.94 0.01
C GLU A 425 11.42 27.18 -1.25
N ALA A 426 12.21 27.77 -2.12
CA ALA A 426 12.77 27.11 -3.30
C ALA A 426 13.65 25.91 -2.94
N LEU A 427 14.45 25.97 -1.87
CA LEU A 427 15.24 24.83 -1.37
C LEU A 427 14.36 23.72 -0.83
N LEU A 428 13.27 24.04 -0.12
CA LEU A 428 12.28 23.05 0.34
C LEU A 428 11.57 22.34 -0.82
N LEU A 429 11.24 23.07 -1.90
CA LEU A 429 10.64 22.50 -3.10
C LEU A 429 11.63 21.60 -3.85
N ARG A 430 12.91 21.98 -3.94
CA ARG A 430 13.96 21.10 -4.48
C ARG A 430 14.13 19.83 -3.65
N GLY A 431 14.04 19.91 -2.33
CA GLY A 431 14.04 18.75 -1.44
C GLY A 431 12.83 17.83 -1.66
N ALA A 432 11.70 18.39 -2.06
CA ALA A 432 10.49 17.60 -2.31
C ALA A 432 10.62 16.67 -3.53
N SER A 433 11.41 17.03 -4.56
CA SER A 433 11.63 16.16 -5.73
C SER A 433 12.26 14.81 -5.36
N ALA A 434 13.08 14.75 -4.28
CA ALA A 434 13.65 13.50 -3.77
C ALA A 434 12.58 12.48 -3.35
N VAL A 435 11.39 12.93 -2.93
CA VAL A 435 10.27 12.06 -2.55
C VAL A 435 9.71 11.31 -3.75
N ALA A 436 9.60 11.95 -4.91
CA ALA A 436 9.13 11.31 -6.15
C ALA A 436 10.09 10.21 -6.61
N TRP A 437 11.39 10.49 -6.57
CA TRP A 437 12.43 9.51 -6.88
C TRP A 437 12.43 8.33 -5.90
N LEU A 438 12.27 8.58 -4.61
CA LEU A 438 12.10 7.53 -3.60
C LEU A 438 10.94 6.60 -3.96
N ALA A 439 9.79 7.14 -4.35
CA ALA A 439 8.61 6.35 -4.69
C ALA A 439 8.85 5.46 -5.93
N LEU A 440 9.50 5.98 -6.96
CA LEU A 440 9.85 5.21 -8.16
C LEU A 440 10.81 4.06 -7.81
N PHE A 441 11.89 4.35 -7.09
CA PHE A 441 12.86 3.31 -6.69
C PHE A 441 12.30 2.33 -5.68
N ASN A 442 11.30 2.72 -4.89
CA ASN A 442 10.53 1.79 -4.06
C ASN A 442 9.81 0.73 -4.90
N ALA A 443 9.19 1.13 -6.02
CA ALA A 443 8.55 0.18 -6.92
C ALA A 443 9.58 -0.75 -7.62
N VAL A 444 10.68 -0.19 -8.09
CA VAL A 444 11.78 -0.97 -8.71
C VAL A 444 12.39 -1.97 -7.71
N GLY A 445 12.63 -1.51 -6.48
CA GLY A 445 13.20 -2.33 -5.40
C GLY A 445 12.33 -3.55 -5.06
N ARG A 446 11.02 -3.44 -5.15
CA ARG A 446 10.10 -4.57 -4.92
C ARG A 446 10.33 -5.71 -5.89
N VAL A 447 10.43 -5.39 -7.18
CA VAL A 447 10.68 -6.40 -8.23
C VAL A 447 12.09 -6.96 -8.12
N PHE A 448 13.09 -6.07 -7.99
CA PHE A 448 14.48 -6.47 -7.91
C PHE A 448 14.77 -7.39 -6.72
N TRP A 449 14.43 -6.95 -5.50
CA TRP A 449 14.69 -7.74 -4.29
C TRP A 449 13.82 -9.00 -4.22
N GLY A 450 12.61 -8.97 -4.80
CA GLY A 450 11.78 -10.15 -4.97
C GLY A 450 12.51 -11.21 -5.80
N LEU A 451 12.96 -10.84 -7.00
CA LEU A 451 13.72 -11.71 -7.91
C LEU A 451 15.07 -12.15 -7.31
N ALA A 452 15.82 -11.21 -6.74
CA ALA A 452 17.11 -11.50 -6.12
C ALA A 452 16.96 -12.52 -4.99
N SER A 453 15.93 -12.35 -4.15
CA SER A 453 15.68 -13.26 -3.02
C SER A 453 15.25 -14.68 -3.45
N ASP A 454 14.61 -14.82 -4.63
CA ASP A 454 14.30 -16.13 -5.19
C ASP A 454 15.56 -16.85 -5.71
N ARG A 455 16.59 -16.08 -6.15
CA ARG A 455 17.84 -16.63 -6.71
C ARG A 455 18.92 -16.89 -5.67
N VAL A 456 19.19 -15.89 -4.79
CA VAL A 456 20.30 -15.98 -3.83
C VAL A 456 19.88 -16.53 -2.47
N GLY A 457 18.56 -16.70 -2.27
CA GLY A 457 17.95 -17.13 -1.02
C GLY A 457 17.54 -15.95 -0.13
N ARG A 458 16.45 -16.16 0.66
CA ARG A 458 15.85 -15.11 1.52
C ARG A 458 16.83 -14.55 2.53
N ARG A 459 17.59 -15.45 3.17
CA ARG A 459 18.56 -15.10 4.21
C ARG A 459 19.64 -14.15 3.69
N ARG A 460 20.31 -14.51 2.57
CA ARG A 460 21.38 -13.68 2.00
C ARG A 460 20.86 -12.35 1.49
N ALA A 461 19.69 -12.36 0.83
CA ALA A 461 19.04 -11.14 0.36
C ALA A 461 18.74 -10.17 1.50
N LEU A 462 18.18 -10.64 2.63
CA LEU A 462 17.89 -9.83 3.80
C LEU A 462 19.15 -9.28 4.45
N VAL A 463 20.21 -10.11 4.64
CA VAL A 463 21.49 -9.65 5.19
C VAL A 463 22.06 -8.50 4.36
N LEU A 464 22.13 -8.70 3.04
CA LEU A 464 22.66 -7.69 2.12
C LEU A 464 21.81 -6.42 2.16
N MET A 465 20.48 -6.55 2.06
CA MET A 465 19.55 -5.43 2.06
C MET A 465 19.65 -4.61 3.36
N PHE A 466 19.69 -5.26 4.52
CA PHE A 466 19.80 -4.57 5.81
C PHE A 466 21.15 -3.88 6.01
N THR A 467 22.23 -4.53 5.61
CA THR A 467 23.58 -3.94 5.72
C THR A 467 23.73 -2.70 4.84
N LEU A 468 23.26 -2.80 3.58
CA LEU A 468 23.30 -1.68 2.64
C LEU A 468 22.38 -0.53 3.09
N GLN A 469 21.22 -0.83 3.66
CA GLN A 469 20.31 0.17 4.22
C GLN A 469 20.92 0.88 5.43
N ALA A 470 21.57 0.15 6.34
CA ALA A 470 22.25 0.71 7.50
C ALA A 470 23.39 1.65 7.08
N ALA A 471 24.21 1.24 6.11
CA ALA A 471 25.29 2.07 5.58
C ALA A 471 24.75 3.40 5.03
N MET A 472 23.67 3.37 4.25
CA MET A 472 23.06 4.59 3.72
C MET A 472 22.51 5.49 4.84
N LEU A 473 21.83 4.94 5.84
CA LEU A 473 21.29 5.72 6.96
C LEU A 473 22.39 6.48 7.72
N LEU A 474 23.55 5.86 7.91
CA LEU A 474 24.69 6.51 8.58
C LEU A 474 25.32 7.64 7.73
N THR A 475 25.27 7.52 6.41
CA THR A 475 25.84 8.51 5.50
C THR A 475 24.86 9.60 5.06
N LEU A 476 23.55 9.41 5.31
CA LEU A 476 22.50 10.28 4.79
C LEU A 476 22.67 11.74 5.23
N CYS A 477 23.09 11.99 6.48
CA CYS A 477 23.34 13.34 7.00
C CYS A 477 24.57 14.03 6.39
N SER A 478 25.48 13.32 5.76
CA SER A 478 26.63 13.90 5.05
C SER A 478 26.32 14.35 3.62
N LEU A 479 25.14 13.97 3.09
CA LEU A 479 24.70 14.34 1.75
C LEU A 479 24.13 15.77 1.77
N LYS A 480 24.87 16.71 1.16
CA LYS A 480 24.53 18.15 1.17
C LYS A 480 24.16 18.69 -0.21
N THR A 481 24.19 17.87 -1.25
CA THR A 481 23.86 18.27 -2.61
C THR A 481 22.48 17.74 -3.03
N PRO A 482 21.74 18.42 -3.92
CA PRO A 482 20.46 17.91 -4.43
C PRO A 482 20.57 16.51 -5.03
N LEU A 483 21.64 16.27 -5.81
CA LEU A 483 21.89 14.95 -6.40
C LEU A 483 22.20 13.88 -5.34
N GLY A 484 23.05 14.21 -4.36
CA GLY A 484 23.36 13.29 -3.25
C GLY A 484 22.11 12.90 -2.48
N LEU A 485 21.26 13.88 -2.12
CA LEU A 485 20.00 13.64 -1.42
C LEU A 485 19.02 12.81 -2.26
N ALA A 486 18.95 13.04 -3.59
CA ALA A 486 18.16 12.23 -4.48
C ALA A 486 18.65 10.78 -4.55
N ILE A 487 19.98 10.56 -4.65
CA ILE A 487 20.59 9.21 -4.63
C ILE A 487 20.30 8.54 -3.28
N GLY A 488 20.46 9.23 -2.16
CA GLY A 488 20.12 8.70 -0.84
C GLY A 488 18.66 8.31 -0.71
N ALA A 489 17.76 9.15 -1.21
CA ALA A 489 16.31 8.86 -1.26
C ALA A 489 15.98 7.65 -2.13
N CYS A 490 16.56 7.55 -3.34
CA CYS A 490 16.44 6.40 -4.24
C CYS A 490 16.90 5.11 -3.56
N TRP A 491 18.05 5.15 -2.88
CA TRP A 491 18.63 4.02 -2.18
C TRP A 491 17.72 3.53 -1.04
N VAL A 492 17.26 4.45 -0.20
CA VAL A 492 16.32 4.11 0.87
C VAL A 492 15.03 3.55 0.32
N GLY A 493 14.47 4.17 -0.73
CA GLY A 493 13.28 3.70 -1.41
C GLY A 493 13.43 2.29 -1.96
N PHE A 494 14.53 2.01 -2.64
CA PHE A 494 14.85 0.74 -3.26
C PHE A 494 14.90 -0.42 -2.24
N HIS A 495 15.57 -0.22 -1.10
CA HIS A 495 15.64 -1.23 -0.05
C HIS A 495 14.33 -1.34 0.73
N PHE A 496 13.68 -0.22 1.01
CA PHE A 496 12.36 -0.22 1.65
C PHE A 496 11.33 -0.99 0.83
N GLY A 497 11.34 -0.82 -0.50
CA GLY A 497 10.46 -1.56 -1.41
C GLY A 497 10.66 -3.08 -1.33
N GLY A 498 11.90 -3.54 -1.22
CA GLY A 498 12.25 -4.96 -1.14
C GLY A 498 11.58 -5.72 0.00
N ASN A 499 11.28 -5.03 1.11
CA ASN A 499 10.61 -5.65 2.25
C ASN A 499 9.25 -6.24 1.88
N PHE A 500 8.47 -5.53 1.06
CA PHE A 500 7.13 -5.96 0.67
C PHE A 500 7.11 -7.16 -0.29
N ALA A 501 8.24 -7.48 -0.91
CA ALA A 501 8.40 -8.69 -1.72
C ALA A 501 8.97 -9.86 -0.90
N ILE A 502 9.96 -9.59 -0.04
CA ILE A 502 10.68 -10.64 0.69
C ILE A 502 9.87 -11.15 1.88
N PHE A 503 9.27 -10.28 2.71
CA PHE A 503 8.60 -10.73 3.94
C PHE A 503 7.36 -11.61 3.71
N PRO A 504 6.46 -11.36 2.73
CA PRO A 504 5.38 -12.31 2.45
C PRO A 504 5.91 -13.65 1.94
N SER A 505 6.93 -13.63 1.07
CA SER A 505 7.57 -14.85 0.55
C SER A 505 8.26 -15.64 1.64
N LEU A 506 8.99 -14.97 2.53
CA LEU A 506 9.63 -15.56 3.71
C LEU A 506 8.59 -16.16 4.68
N THR A 507 7.47 -15.46 4.88
CA THR A 507 6.36 -15.96 5.71
C THR A 507 5.80 -17.26 5.14
N ALA A 508 5.60 -17.32 3.82
CA ALA A 508 5.14 -18.52 3.13
C ALA A 508 6.17 -19.66 3.17
N ASP A 509 7.46 -19.34 3.09
CA ASP A 509 8.52 -20.34 3.14
C ASP A 509 8.70 -20.93 4.54
N GLN A 510 8.45 -20.15 5.61
CA GLN A 510 8.59 -20.61 7.00
C GLN A 510 7.35 -21.26 7.57
N PHE A 511 6.15 -20.79 7.19
CA PHE A 511 4.90 -21.19 7.82
C PHE A 511 3.90 -21.88 6.88
N GLY A 512 4.31 -22.12 5.63
CA GLY A 512 3.45 -22.74 4.60
C GLY A 512 2.51 -21.74 3.94
N THR A 513 1.81 -22.21 2.91
CA THR A 513 0.96 -21.38 2.06
C THR A 513 -0.54 -21.51 2.34
N ALA A 514 -0.97 -22.54 3.05
CA ALA A 514 -2.40 -22.76 3.33
C ALA A 514 -3.01 -21.59 4.11
N ASN A 515 -2.33 -21.10 5.16
CA ASN A 515 -2.78 -20.01 6.02
C ASN A 515 -1.96 -18.72 5.81
N ILE A 516 -1.44 -18.49 4.60
CA ILE A 516 -0.53 -17.37 4.34
C ILE A 516 -1.19 -16.00 4.62
N GLY A 517 -2.47 -15.84 4.31
CA GLY A 517 -3.20 -14.61 4.59
C GLY A 517 -3.21 -14.29 6.08
N SER A 518 -3.59 -15.24 6.92
CA SER A 518 -3.59 -15.10 8.39
C SER A 518 -2.19 -14.85 8.95
N ASN A 519 -1.20 -15.64 8.53
CA ASN A 519 0.16 -15.57 9.05
C ASN A 519 0.85 -14.26 8.66
N TYR A 520 0.71 -13.84 7.40
CA TYR A 520 1.28 -12.58 6.94
C TYR A 520 0.53 -11.36 7.51
N GLY A 521 -0.78 -11.45 7.74
CA GLY A 521 -1.54 -10.42 8.43
C GLY A 521 -0.95 -10.09 9.81
N TRP A 522 -0.58 -11.11 10.59
CA TRP A 522 0.10 -10.92 11.87
C TRP A 522 1.52 -10.36 11.72
N VAL A 523 2.29 -10.82 10.73
CA VAL A 523 3.63 -10.25 10.45
C VAL A 523 3.52 -8.77 10.09
N PHE A 524 2.50 -8.38 9.33
CA PHE A 524 2.30 -7.00 8.86
C PHE A 524 1.94 -6.01 9.98
N THR A 525 1.54 -6.47 11.18
CA THR A 525 1.33 -5.58 12.33
C THR A 525 2.60 -4.81 12.71
N SER A 526 3.78 -5.38 12.43
CA SER A 526 5.07 -4.71 12.59
C SER A 526 5.19 -3.43 11.77
N TYR A 527 4.66 -3.45 10.53
CA TYR A 527 4.63 -2.29 9.64
C TYR A 527 3.77 -1.14 10.20
N GLY A 528 2.58 -1.46 10.73
CA GLY A 528 1.70 -0.46 11.34
C GLY A 528 2.35 0.23 12.54
N LEU A 529 2.96 -0.55 13.42
CA LEU A 529 3.68 -0.02 14.58
C LEU A 529 4.89 0.81 14.16
N ALA A 530 5.64 0.34 13.16
CA ALA A 530 6.79 1.05 12.60
C ALA A 530 6.42 2.41 11.99
N GLY A 531 5.24 2.49 11.35
CA GLY A 531 4.75 3.74 10.74
C GLY A 531 4.55 4.86 11.74
N VAL A 532 3.98 4.52 12.90
CA VAL A 532 3.77 5.49 13.99
C VAL A 532 5.09 5.82 14.68
N SER A 533 5.86 4.80 15.06
CA SER A 533 7.10 5.00 15.83
C SER A 533 8.23 5.62 15.03
N GLY A 534 8.34 5.33 13.72
CA GLY A 534 9.43 5.86 12.88
C GLY A 534 9.37 7.38 12.72
N VAL A 535 8.19 7.92 12.37
CA VAL A 535 7.99 9.36 12.23
C VAL A 535 8.14 10.08 13.58
N ALA A 536 7.61 9.48 14.65
CA ALA A 536 7.75 10.02 16.00
C ALA A 536 9.22 10.09 16.43
N LEU A 537 10.00 9.04 16.15
CA LEU A 537 11.44 8.99 16.45
C LEU A 537 12.21 10.06 15.69
N GLY A 538 11.97 10.24 14.39
CA GLY A 538 12.61 11.26 13.57
C GLY A 538 12.35 12.68 14.10
N ASN A 539 11.09 12.98 14.42
CA ASN A 539 10.71 14.28 14.95
C ASN A 539 11.25 14.51 16.38
N ALA A 540 11.29 13.47 17.24
CA ALA A 540 11.85 13.57 18.58
C ALA A 540 13.36 13.84 18.53
N ALA A 541 14.10 13.12 17.68
CA ALA A 541 15.52 13.34 17.51
C ALA A 541 15.82 14.79 17.08
N GLN A 542 15.08 15.30 16.09
CA GLN A 542 15.24 16.69 15.64
C GLN A 542 14.93 17.71 16.75
N ARG A 543 13.90 17.48 17.57
CA ARG A 543 13.54 18.39 18.67
C ARG A 543 14.57 18.39 19.79
N TRP A 544 15.14 17.23 20.14
CA TRP A 544 16.04 17.10 21.29
C TRP A 544 17.50 17.39 20.96
N THR A 545 17.93 17.07 19.73
CA THR A 545 19.35 17.17 19.33
C THR A 545 19.61 18.23 18.26
N GLY A 546 18.57 18.84 17.71
CA GLY A 546 18.67 19.72 16.54
C GLY A 546 19.06 19.01 15.24
N SER A 547 19.14 17.64 15.26
CA SER A 547 19.60 16.84 14.13
C SER A 547 18.81 15.55 13.98
N TYR A 548 18.67 15.07 12.75
CA TYR A 548 18.10 13.76 12.46
C TYR A 548 19.10 12.60 12.62
N PHE A 549 20.39 12.90 12.83
CA PHE A 549 21.45 11.88 12.89
C PHE A 549 21.20 10.81 13.94
N ALA A 550 20.76 11.18 15.14
CA ALA A 550 20.48 10.21 16.21
C ALA A 550 19.39 9.21 15.82
N ALA A 551 18.34 9.66 15.12
CA ALA A 551 17.29 8.78 14.62
C ALA A 551 17.79 7.85 13.51
N PHE A 552 18.60 8.35 12.59
CA PHE A 552 19.20 7.53 11.53
C PHE A 552 20.20 6.52 12.08
N ALA A 553 21.02 6.89 13.05
CA ALA A 553 21.97 6.00 13.72
C ALA A 553 21.23 4.87 14.47
N PHE A 554 20.15 5.21 15.17
CA PHE A 554 19.30 4.20 15.84
C PHE A 554 18.66 3.25 14.83
N ALA A 555 18.08 3.75 13.74
CA ALA A 555 17.50 2.92 12.69
C ALA A 555 18.56 2.06 11.99
N ALA A 556 19.77 2.58 11.77
CA ALA A 556 20.90 1.82 11.25
C ALA A 556 21.30 0.67 12.19
N ALA A 557 21.36 0.92 13.49
CA ALA A 557 21.63 -0.11 14.49
C ALA A 557 20.57 -1.22 14.49
N LEU A 558 19.27 -0.86 14.37
CA LEU A 558 18.19 -1.82 14.21
C LEU A 558 18.32 -2.64 12.92
N CYS A 559 18.72 -2.01 11.79
CA CYS A 559 18.97 -2.71 10.54
C CYS A 559 20.14 -3.69 10.68
N LEU A 560 21.25 -3.29 11.31
CA LEU A 560 22.39 -4.19 11.56
C LEU A 560 22.01 -5.36 12.47
N GLY A 561 21.25 -5.10 13.54
CA GLY A 561 20.67 -6.13 14.38
C GLY A 561 19.80 -7.11 13.59
N SER A 562 19.00 -6.60 12.66
CA SER A 562 18.17 -7.40 11.76
C SER A 562 19.00 -8.20 10.75
N ALA A 563 20.13 -7.67 10.27
CA ALA A 563 21.07 -8.44 9.45
C ALA A 563 21.64 -9.64 10.21
N VAL A 564 21.98 -9.45 11.51
CA VAL A 564 22.44 -10.54 12.38
C VAL A 564 21.30 -11.55 12.63
N LEU A 565 20.06 -11.09 12.86
CA LEU A 565 18.91 -11.99 13.00
C LEU A 565 18.67 -12.80 11.74
N ALA A 566 18.75 -12.17 10.57
CA ALA A 566 18.65 -12.84 9.28
C ALA A 566 19.77 -13.86 9.08
N TRP A 567 21.01 -13.51 9.45
CA TRP A 567 22.16 -14.43 9.37
C TRP A 567 21.96 -15.67 10.24
N ARG A 568 21.33 -15.53 11.41
CA ARG A 568 21.05 -16.63 12.34
C ARG A 568 19.81 -17.45 11.99
N MET A 569 19.08 -17.11 10.93
CA MET A 569 17.95 -17.92 10.45
C MET A 569 18.46 -19.25 9.91
N LYS A 570 17.70 -20.33 10.14
CA LYS A 570 17.95 -21.60 9.45
C LYS A 570 17.79 -21.39 7.94
N ARG A 571 18.63 -22.05 7.16
CA ARG A 571 18.47 -22.05 5.70
C ARG A 571 17.08 -22.56 5.36
N SER A 572 16.41 -21.87 4.44
CA SER A 572 15.16 -22.38 3.91
C SER A 572 15.42 -23.65 3.10
N PRO A 573 14.51 -24.62 3.08
CA PRO A 573 14.64 -25.80 2.21
C PRO A 573 14.81 -25.44 0.72
N THR A 574 14.56 -24.17 0.36
CA THR A 574 14.74 -23.63 -1.00
C THR A 574 16.12 -23.00 -1.24
N GLU A 575 16.96 -22.86 -0.21
CA GLU A 575 18.38 -22.47 -0.27
C GLU A 575 19.28 -23.71 -0.29
#